data_042712c542d28f689c39463cc34676bf
#
_entry.id   042712c542d28f689c39463cc34676bf
#
_cell.length_a   1.000
_cell.length_b   1.000
_cell.length_c   1.000
_cell.angle_alpha   90.00
_cell.angle_beta   90.00
_cell.angle_gamma   90.00
#
_symmetry.space_group_name_H-M   'P 1'
#
loop_
_entity.id
_entity.type
_entity.pdbx_description
1 polymer ?
#
loop_
_entity_poly.entity_id
_entity_poly.type
_entity_poly.pdbx_seq_one_letter_code
_entity_poly.pdbx_strand_id
1 'polypeptide(L)'
;MINIKQIFPFVLWLLVLQACDQPVNKQTGKPLDTITTGTLRVMVDEGYKPIIESSIDVFDSVYRQAKIEPLYTSEAEAVQALIRDSVQVIIITRELSKEELTYFEARGFKPIMTPIAHDAVAFVVNPANRDTVFTNAQLRDILSGKTTKWSQINPKSTLGDIRLVFDNPLSGTVRYCKDSIAGGAALPSNASALKTNEEVINYVSKQKNTLGIISANWISDTDDKGVQRFLNAVQLVDVAQETGAEGYGPYQAYLAKGWYPFKRTVYIINAQARRNGLGQGLASFLAGSDGQRIVMKDGLLPAQVQPRIVKVTKE
;
A
#
# COMPACT_ATOMS: atom_id res chain seq x y z
N MET A 1 13.39 -65.80 -16.77
CA MET A 1 11.94 -65.69 -16.96
C MET A 1 11.40 -64.99 -15.71
N ILE A 2 11.09 -63.70 -15.82
CA ILE A 2 10.58 -62.87 -14.71
C ILE A 2 9.09 -63.14 -14.59
N ASN A 3 8.67 -63.54 -13.41
CA ASN A 3 7.33 -64.00 -13.09
C ASN A 3 6.31 -62.85 -13.09
N ILE A 4 5.47 -62.79 -14.12
CA ILE A 4 4.46 -61.73 -14.37
C ILE A 4 3.49 -61.52 -13.17
N LYS A 5 3.35 -62.48 -12.28
CA LYS A 5 2.48 -62.39 -11.09
C LYS A 5 3.02 -61.47 -9.97
N GLN A 6 4.29 -61.05 -10.00
CA GLN A 6 4.86 -60.16 -9.00
C GLN A 6 4.85 -58.65 -9.40
N ILE A 7 4.53 -58.36 -10.67
CA ILE A 7 4.53 -56.97 -11.18
C ILE A 7 3.17 -56.31 -10.95
N PHE A 8 2.09 -57.09 -10.85
CA PHE A 8 0.72 -56.56 -10.75
C PHE A 8 0.42 -55.78 -9.44
N PRO A 9 0.89 -56.14 -8.24
CA PRO A 9 0.66 -55.36 -7.04
C PRO A 9 1.48 -54.07 -6.97
N PHE A 10 2.61 -53.97 -7.66
CA PHE A 10 3.46 -52.80 -7.63
C PHE A 10 2.95 -51.67 -8.54
N VAL A 11 2.31 -52.00 -9.65
CA VAL A 11 1.67 -51.04 -10.57
C VAL A 11 0.37 -50.49 -9.97
N LEU A 12 -0.36 -51.28 -9.20
CA LEU A 12 -1.58 -50.83 -8.54
C LEU A 12 -1.28 -49.86 -7.37
N TRP A 13 -0.11 -49.96 -6.74
CA TRP A 13 0.32 -49.08 -5.65
C TRP A 13 0.80 -47.70 -6.15
N LEU A 14 1.27 -47.60 -7.41
CA LEU A 14 1.67 -46.35 -8.06
C LEU A 14 0.49 -45.48 -8.54
N LEU A 15 -0.69 -46.08 -8.72
CA LEU A 15 -1.91 -45.36 -9.18
C LEU A 15 -2.71 -44.70 -8.06
N VAL A 16 -2.39 -44.99 -6.79
CA VAL A 16 -3.11 -44.39 -5.63
C VAL A 16 -2.52 -43.03 -5.22
N LEU A 17 -1.40 -42.57 -5.80
CA LEU A 17 -0.73 -41.34 -5.39
C LEU A 17 -1.18 -40.09 -6.16
N GLN A 18 -2.23 -40.13 -6.97
CA GLN A 18 -2.68 -38.98 -7.78
C GLN A 18 -4.06 -38.43 -7.44
N ALA A 19 -4.66 -38.80 -6.35
CA ALA A 19 -5.96 -38.23 -5.97
C ALA A 19 -5.80 -37.23 -4.80
N CYS A 20 -5.06 -36.12 -5.00
CA CYS A 20 -5.35 -34.89 -4.30
C CYS A 20 -6.46 -34.15 -5.10
N ASP A 21 -7.68 -34.65 -5.03
CA ASP A 21 -8.85 -33.92 -5.52
C ASP A 21 -9.01 -32.65 -4.70
N GLN A 22 -8.98 -31.52 -5.40
CA GLN A 22 -9.33 -30.24 -4.80
C GLN A 22 -10.74 -30.35 -4.23
N PRO A 23 -10.96 -29.90 -2.98
CA PRO A 23 -12.31 -29.84 -2.46
C PRO A 23 -13.13 -28.87 -3.30
N VAL A 24 -14.03 -29.42 -4.12
CA VAL A 24 -14.91 -28.66 -4.99
C VAL A 24 -16.30 -28.51 -4.35
N ASN A 25 -16.92 -27.37 -4.56
CA ASN A 25 -18.31 -27.17 -4.21
C ASN A 25 -19.15 -28.13 -5.07
N LYS A 26 -19.79 -29.11 -4.45
CA LYS A 26 -20.58 -30.16 -5.13
C LYS A 26 -21.73 -29.61 -5.97
N GLN A 27 -22.20 -28.38 -5.71
CA GLN A 27 -23.29 -27.72 -6.44
C GLN A 27 -22.81 -26.93 -7.65
N THR A 28 -21.59 -26.36 -7.61
CA THR A 28 -21.11 -25.45 -8.65
C THR A 28 -19.90 -25.98 -9.43
N GLY A 29 -19.29 -27.09 -8.98
CA GLY A 29 -18.06 -27.65 -9.56
C GLY A 29 -16.81 -26.75 -9.40
N LYS A 30 -16.92 -25.61 -8.69
CA LYS A 30 -15.82 -24.68 -8.50
C LYS A 30 -15.01 -25.06 -7.25
N PRO A 31 -13.69 -24.75 -7.19
CA PRO A 31 -12.91 -24.92 -5.98
C PRO A 31 -13.59 -24.25 -4.79
N LEU A 32 -13.57 -24.89 -3.62
CA LEU A 32 -14.07 -24.29 -2.40
C LEU A 32 -13.24 -23.07 -2.04
N ASP A 33 -13.92 -21.96 -1.79
CA ASP A 33 -13.29 -20.76 -1.23
C ASP A 33 -12.94 -21.02 0.24
N THR A 34 -11.65 -21.15 0.51
CA THR A 34 -11.07 -21.30 1.86
C THR A 34 -9.99 -20.25 2.09
N ILE A 35 -9.37 -20.26 3.25
CA ILE A 35 -8.27 -19.33 3.55
C ILE A 35 -7.03 -19.53 2.67
N THR A 36 -6.90 -20.66 1.97
CA THR A 36 -5.73 -21.04 1.16
C THR A 36 -6.06 -21.50 -0.26
N THR A 37 -7.33 -21.48 -0.63
CA THR A 37 -7.79 -21.91 -1.96
C THR A 37 -8.90 -21.02 -2.49
N GLY A 38 -9.00 -20.88 -3.82
CA GLY A 38 -10.06 -20.11 -4.49
C GLY A 38 -9.50 -18.95 -5.31
N THR A 39 -10.38 -18.10 -5.79
CA THR A 39 -10.01 -16.86 -6.51
C THR A 39 -10.65 -15.67 -5.81
N LEU A 40 -9.83 -14.65 -5.52
CA LEU A 40 -10.24 -13.44 -4.82
C LEU A 40 -9.86 -12.21 -5.63
N ARG A 41 -10.85 -11.38 -5.95
CA ARG A 41 -10.62 -10.05 -6.48
C ARG A 41 -10.47 -9.06 -5.33
N VAL A 42 -9.39 -8.26 -5.35
CA VAL A 42 -9.08 -7.25 -4.33
C VAL A 42 -8.91 -5.90 -5.00
N MET A 43 -9.66 -4.89 -4.59
CA MET A 43 -9.39 -3.52 -5.03
C MET A 43 -8.40 -2.84 -4.09
N VAL A 44 -7.38 -2.21 -4.68
CA VAL A 44 -6.23 -1.66 -3.96
C VAL A 44 -6.05 -0.21 -4.36
N ASP A 45 -5.90 0.70 -3.39
CA ASP A 45 -5.42 2.06 -3.69
C ASP A 45 -4.06 1.97 -4.40
N GLU A 46 -3.96 2.58 -5.56
CA GLU A 46 -2.80 2.51 -6.46
C GLU A 46 -1.49 2.87 -5.77
N GLY A 47 -1.55 3.73 -4.75
CA GLY A 47 -0.41 4.06 -3.91
C GLY A 47 0.29 2.84 -3.30
N TYR A 48 -0.39 1.70 -3.18
CA TYR A 48 0.14 0.46 -2.58
C TYR A 48 0.44 -0.64 -3.59
N LYS A 49 0.40 -0.32 -4.88
CA LYS A 49 0.71 -1.29 -5.92
C LYS A 49 2.04 -2.03 -5.68
N PRO A 50 3.20 -1.38 -5.41
CA PRO A 50 4.46 -2.08 -5.25
C PRO A 50 4.42 -3.15 -4.15
N ILE A 51 4.04 -2.78 -2.92
CA ILE A 51 4.04 -3.72 -1.78
C ILE A 51 3.01 -4.84 -1.94
N ILE A 52 1.87 -4.56 -2.58
CA ILE A 52 0.83 -5.57 -2.76
C ILE A 52 1.22 -6.55 -3.87
N GLU A 53 1.88 -6.13 -4.95
CA GLU A 53 2.43 -7.04 -5.95
C GLU A 53 3.47 -7.97 -5.33
N SER A 54 4.47 -7.44 -4.61
CA SER A 54 5.45 -8.24 -3.88
C SER A 54 4.81 -9.25 -2.93
N SER A 55 3.77 -8.82 -2.21
CA SER A 55 3.08 -9.67 -1.25
C SER A 55 2.25 -10.76 -1.91
N ILE A 56 1.57 -10.47 -3.02
CA ILE A 56 0.77 -11.45 -3.77
C ILE A 56 1.67 -12.48 -4.42
N ASP A 57 2.80 -12.10 -4.98
CA ASP A 57 3.76 -13.04 -5.59
C ASP A 57 4.22 -14.10 -4.58
N VAL A 58 4.49 -13.69 -3.35
CA VAL A 58 4.84 -14.61 -2.27
C VAL A 58 3.64 -15.44 -1.84
N PHE A 59 2.47 -14.82 -1.65
CA PHE A 59 1.23 -15.50 -1.25
C PHE A 59 0.87 -16.60 -2.24
N ASP A 60 0.83 -16.30 -3.54
CA ASP A 60 0.48 -17.26 -4.60
C ASP A 60 1.52 -18.38 -4.73
N SER A 61 2.81 -18.09 -4.44
CA SER A 61 3.86 -19.12 -4.43
C SER A 61 3.70 -20.12 -3.28
N VAL A 62 3.23 -19.64 -2.12
CA VAL A 62 2.97 -20.48 -0.93
C VAL A 62 1.65 -21.25 -1.06
N TYR A 63 0.59 -20.56 -1.52
CA TYR A 63 -0.76 -21.13 -1.62
C TYR A 63 -1.15 -21.35 -3.08
N ARG A 64 -0.57 -22.35 -3.71
CA ARG A 64 -0.69 -22.64 -5.15
C ARG A 64 -2.12 -22.86 -5.67
N GLN A 65 -3.09 -23.09 -4.79
CA GLN A 65 -4.51 -23.25 -5.11
C GLN A 65 -5.32 -21.97 -4.87
N ALA A 66 -4.66 -20.90 -4.44
CA ALA A 66 -5.22 -19.58 -4.32
C ALA A 66 -4.80 -18.72 -5.53
N LYS A 67 -5.66 -17.81 -5.92
CA LYS A 67 -5.36 -16.79 -6.92
C LYS A 67 -5.91 -15.45 -6.45
N ILE A 68 -5.01 -14.49 -6.25
CA ILE A 68 -5.38 -13.12 -5.94
C ILE A 68 -5.36 -12.29 -7.22
N GLU A 69 -6.44 -11.57 -7.50
CA GLU A 69 -6.59 -10.69 -8.68
C GLU A 69 -6.68 -9.24 -8.20
N PRO A 70 -5.54 -8.51 -8.10
CA PRO A 70 -5.55 -7.12 -7.68
C PRO A 70 -6.09 -6.22 -8.79
N LEU A 71 -6.91 -5.23 -8.40
CA LEU A 71 -7.39 -4.15 -9.24
C LEU A 71 -6.94 -2.83 -8.62
N TYR A 72 -5.99 -2.17 -9.24
CA TYR A 72 -5.46 -0.90 -8.74
C TYR A 72 -6.36 0.25 -9.18
N THR A 73 -6.79 1.05 -8.21
CA THR A 73 -7.75 2.14 -8.40
C THR A 73 -7.53 3.23 -7.35
N SER A 74 -8.45 4.18 -7.21
CA SER A 74 -8.43 5.15 -6.12
C SER A 74 -9.06 4.60 -4.84
N GLU A 75 -8.68 5.13 -3.68
CA GLU A 75 -9.27 4.77 -2.38
C GLU A 75 -10.79 4.92 -2.38
N ALA A 76 -11.31 6.02 -2.93
CA ALA A 76 -12.74 6.27 -2.94
C ALA A 76 -13.51 5.27 -3.84
N GLU A 77 -12.95 4.90 -4.99
CA GLU A 77 -13.55 3.88 -5.86
C GLU A 77 -13.54 2.50 -5.22
N ALA A 78 -12.46 2.12 -4.52
CA ALA A 78 -12.38 0.87 -3.78
C ALA A 78 -13.46 0.79 -2.70
N VAL A 79 -13.66 1.86 -1.92
CA VAL A 79 -14.72 1.91 -0.89
C VAL A 79 -16.10 1.84 -1.51
N GLN A 80 -16.36 2.55 -2.61
CA GLN A 80 -17.65 2.47 -3.31
C GLN A 80 -17.93 1.06 -3.85
N ALA A 81 -16.91 0.38 -4.38
CA ALA A 81 -17.04 -0.98 -4.87
C ALA A 81 -17.35 -1.96 -3.73
N LEU A 82 -16.75 -1.78 -2.55
CA LEU A 82 -17.05 -2.55 -1.35
C LEU A 82 -18.50 -2.35 -0.88
N ILE A 83 -18.97 -1.10 -0.83
CA ILE A 83 -20.35 -0.77 -0.45
C ILE A 83 -21.36 -1.35 -1.45
N ARG A 84 -21.06 -1.33 -2.76
CA ARG A 84 -21.91 -1.92 -3.81
C ARG A 84 -21.82 -3.43 -3.91
N ASP A 85 -21.03 -4.09 -3.05
CA ASP A 85 -20.79 -5.54 -3.06
C ASP A 85 -20.20 -6.08 -4.38
N SER A 86 -19.54 -5.21 -5.16
CA SER A 86 -18.87 -5.61 -6.40
C SER A 86 -17.48 -6.22 -6.13
N VAL A 87 -16.88 -5.91 -4.98
CA VAL A 87 -15.73 -6.58 -4.37
C VAL A 87 -15.98 -6.74 -2.87
N GLN A 88 -15.34 -7.74 -2.27
CA GLN A 88 -15.51 -8.02 -0.83
C GLN A 88 -14.24 -7.72 -0.03
N VAL A 89 -13.14 -7.43 -0.70
CA VAL A 89 -11.86 -7.10 -0.05
C VAL A 89 -11.24 -5.89 -0.73
N ILE A 90 -10.82 -4.92 0.09
CA ILE A 90 -10.12 -3.73 -0.37
C ILE A 90 -8.88 -3.46 0.48
N ILE A 91 -7.91 -2.73 -0.09
CA ILE A 91 -6.73 -2.26 0.64
C ILE A 91 -6.63 -0.75 0.46
N ILE A 92 -6.72 -0.02 1.57
CA ILE A 92 -6.80 1.46 1.62
C ILE A 92 -6.07 2.02 2.85
N THR A 93 -6.02 3.36 2.96
CA THR A 93 -5.23 4.06 4.01
C THR A 93 -6.02 4.59 5.19
N ARG A 94 -7.21 4.09 5.41
CA ARG A 94 -8.05 4.44 6.54
C ARG A 94 -8.97 3.31 6.94
N GLU A 95 -9.53 3.39 8.09
CA GLU A 95 -10.69 2.59 8.45
C GLU A 95 -11.95 3.10 7.73
N LEU A 96 -12.99 2.28 7.68
CA LEU A 96 -14.30 2.73 7.22
C LEU A 96 -14.88 3.76 8.17
N SER A 97 -15.55 4.78 7.63
CA SER A 97 -16.24 5.79 8.44
C SER A 97 -17.43 5.17 9.19
N LYS A 98 -17.97 5.93 10.16
CA LYS A 98 -19.17 5.49 10.89
C LYS A 98 -20.37 5.26 9.96
N GLU A 99 -20.54 6.13 8.98
CA GLU A 99 -21.61 6.05 7.98
C GLU A 99 -21.45 4.79 7.12
N GLU A 100 -20.21 4.52 6.67
CA GLU A 100 -19.88 3.32 5.90
C GLU A 100 -20.11 2.04 6.73
N LEU A 101 -19.72 2.03 8.01
CA LEU A 101 -19.94 0.91 8.92
C LEU A 101 -21.44 0.66 9.18
N THR A 102 -22.23 1.72 9.35
CA THR A 102 -23.68 1.62 9.54
C THR A 102 -24.36 0.90 8.38
N TYR A 103 -23.86 1.10 7.15
CA TYR A 103 -24.37 0.39 5.98
C TYR A 103 -24.18 -1.14 6.09
N PHE A 104 -23.04 -1.60 6.59
CA PHE A 104 -22.78 -3.04 6.79
C PHE A 104 -23.52 -3.60 8.01
N GLU A 105 -23.64 -2.83 9.10
CA GLU A 105 -24.40 -3.22 10.29
C GLU A 105 -25.88 -3.43 9.97
N ALA A 106 -26.47 -2.58 9.11
CA ALA A 106 -27.83 -2.75 8.63
C ALA A 106 -28.04 -4.06 7.83
N ARG A 107 -26.96 -4.64 7.32
CA ARG A 107 -26.93 -5.94 6.60
C ARG A 107 -26.61 -7.12 7.52
N GLY A 108 -26.46 -6.87 8.83
CA GLY A 108 -26.22 -7.89 9.85
C GLY A 108 -24.77 -8.38 9.99
N PHE A 109 -23.78 -7.65 9.44
CA PHE A 109 -22.37 -7.99 9.60
C PHE A 109 -21.48 -6.75 9.71
N LYS A 110 -20.26 -6.94 10.18
CA LYS A 110 -19.25 -5.88 10.30
C LYS A 110 -17.99 -6.30 9.55
N PRO A 111 -17.48 -5.50 8.61
CA PRO A 111 -16.20 -5.75 7.94
C PRO A 111 -15.05 -5.82 8.95
N ILE A 112 -14.10 -6.71 8.68
CA ILE A 112 -12.88 -6.82 9.48
C ILE A 112 -11.83 -5.91 8.85
N MET A 113 -11.34 -4.95 9.63
CA MET A 113 -10.30 -4.02 9.25
C MET A 113 -9.00 -4.43 9.94
N THR A 114 -8.01 -4.87 9.15
CA THR A 114 -6.73 -5.37 9.67
C THR A 114 -5.61 -4.44 9.21
N PRO A 115 -4.86 -3.81 10.13
CA PRO A 115 -3.69 -3.03 9.74
C PRO A 115 -2.59 -3.96 9.24
N ILE A 116 -1.98 -3.62 8.08
CA ILE A 116 -0.95 -4.43 7.43
C ILE A 116 0.39 -3.73 7.31
N ALA A 117 0.41 -2.40 7.23
CA ALA A 117 1.63 -1.61 7.16
C ALA A 117 1.38 -0.18 7.65
N HIS A 118 2.46 0.54 7.95
CA HIS A 118 2.45 1.99 8.01
C HIS A 118 3.27 2.53 6.84
N ASP A 119 2.64 3.40 6.07
CA ASP A 119 3.20 4.17 4.97
C ASP A 119 3.29 5.65 5.35
N ALA A 120 3.78 6.47 4.44
CA ALA A 120 3.77 7.91 4.56
C ALA A 120 3.40 8.59 3.25
N VAL A 121 2.93 9.84 3.35
CA VAL A 121 2.89 10.75 2.19
C VAL A 121 4.29 11.31 1.99
N ALA A 122 4.85 11.15 0.80
CA ALA A 122 6.14 11.67 0.40
C ALA A 122 6.00 12.86 -0.54
N PHE A 123 6.93 13.80 -0.41
CA PHE A 123 7.02 14.98 -1.28
C PHE A 123 8.30 14.88 -2.12
N VAL A 124 8.18 15.18 -3.40
CA VAL A 124 9.28 15.10 -4.35
C VAL A 124 9.35 16.36 -5.20
N VAL A 125 10.58 16.78 -5.52
CA VAL A 125 10.86 17.93 -6.39
C VAL A 125 11.81 17.54 -7.51
N ASN A 126 11.91 18.38 -8.54
CA ASN A 126 12.90 18.18 -9.59
C ASN A 126 14.32 18.31 -9.01
N PRO A 127 15.32 17.54 -9.47
CA PRO A 127 16.70 17.63 -8.99
C PRO A 127 17.35 19.00 -9.15
N ALA A 128 16.86 19.84 -10.07
CA ALA A 128 17.31 21.22 -10.24
C ALA A 128 16.70 22.18 -9.19
N ASN A 129 15.69 21.77 -8.46
CA ASN A 129 15.16 22.53 -7.34
C ASN A 129 16.05 22.29 -6.10
N ARG A 130 16.53 23.37 -5.50
CA ARG A 130 17.42 23.33 -4.34
C ARG A 130 16.65 23.34 -3.00
N ASP A 131 15.35 23.59 -3.04
CA ASP A 131 14.51 23.64 -1.86
C ASP A 131 14.01 22.21 -1.55
N THR A 132 14.75 21.51 -0.70
CA THR A 132 14.55 20.07 -0.39
C THR A 132 14.23 19.80 1.07
N VAL A 133 14.15 20.84 1.90
CA VAL A 133 13.76 20.72 3.32
C VAL A 133 12.64 21.71 3.59
N PHE A 134 11.50 21.19 4.05
CA PHE A 134 10.32 21.99 4.39
C PHE A 134 9.90 21.72 5.81
N THR A 135 9.33 22.74 6.46
CA THR A 135 8.65 22.52 7.73
C THR A 135 7.23 21.99 7.48
N ASN A 136 6.66 21.34 8.49
CA ASN A 136 5.26 20.94 8.48
C ASN A 136 4.32 22.15 8.22
N ALA A 137 4.63 23.31 8.79
CA ALA A 137 3.88 24.55 8.58
C ALA A 137 3.95 25.03 7.12
N GLN A 138 5.12 25.00 6.48
CA GLN A 138 5.29 25.36 5.08
C GLN A 138 4.50 24.44 4.16
N LEU A 139 4.54 23.12 4.36
CA LEU A 139 3.76 22.16 3.58
C LEU A 139 2.26 22.37 3.76
N ARG A 140 1.80 22.66 4.98
CA ARG A 140 0.40 23.04 5.24
C ARG A 140 0.00 24.30 4.47
N ASP A 141 0.83 25.33 4.49
CA ASP A 141 0.56 26.60 3.81
C ASP A 141 0.56 26.44 2.28
N ILE A 142 1.43 25.58 1.73
CA ILE A 142 1.42 25.23 0.32
C ILE A 142 0.14 24.49 -0.04
N LEU A 143 -0.24 23.46 0.72
CA LEU A 143 -1.40 22.60 0.44
C LEU A 143 -2.73 23.32 0.68
N SER A 144 -2.75 24.35 1.52
CA SER A 144 -3.93 25.24 1.72
C SER A 144 -3.96 26.44 0.75
N GLY A 145 -2.96 26.62 -0.09
CA GLY A 145 -2.90 27.72 -1.07
C GLY A 145 -2.47 29.07 -0.51
N LYS A 146 -2.02 29.14 0.73
CA LYS A 146 -1.46 30.38 1.33
C LYS A 146 -0.09 30.70 0.74
N THR A 147 0.71 29.67 0.47
CA THR A 147 2.01 29.77 -0.20
C THR A 147 1.87 29.22 -1.61
N THR A 148 2.06 30.10 -2.61
CA THR A 148 1.86 29.78 -4.02
C THR A 148 3.12 29.95 -4.86
N LYS A 149 4.17 30.56 -4.30
CA LYS A 149 5.43 30.83 -5.01
C LYS A 149 6.62 30.27 -4.24
N TRP A 150 7.60 29.76 -4.99
CA TRP A 150 8.86 29.27 -4.42
C TRP A 150 9.63 30.36 -3.68
N SER A 151 9.54 31.62 -4.14
CA SER A 151 10.17 32.77 -3.46
C SER A 151 9.60 33.08 -2.07
N GLN A 152 8.40 32.59 -1.73
CA GLN A 152 7.84 32.73 -0.38
C GLN A 152 8.47 31.74 0.60
N ILE A 153 9.06 30.64 0.10
CA ILE A 153 9.78 29.64 0.88
C ILE A 153 11.25 30.02 0.95
N ASN A 154 11.85 30.29 -0.21
CA ASN A 154 13.24 30.69 -0.37
C ASN A 154 13.29 31.97 -1.20
N PRO A 155 13.60 33.13 -0.61
CA PRO A 155 13.64 34.42 -1.33
C PRO A 155 14.63 34.44 -2.51
N LYS A 156 15.60 33.52 -2.57
CA LYS A 156 16.55 33.38 -3.66
C LYS A 156 16.04 32.48 -4.79
N SER A 157 14.90 31.85 -4.64
CA SER A 157 14.33 30.97 -5.66
C SER A 157 13.81 31.77 -6.86
N THR A 158 14.14 31.31 -8.06
CA THR A 158 13.69 31.86 -9.35
C THR A 158 12.67 30.97 -10.06
N LEU A 159 12.14 29.97 -9.37
CA LEU A 159 11.26 28.94 -9.96
C LEU A 159 9.83 29.41 -10.23
N GLY A 160 9.45 30.61 -9.75
CA GLY A 160 8.10 31.18 -9.96
C GLY A 160 7.02 30.49 -9.11
N ASP A 161 5.88 30.23 -9.71
CA ASP A 161 4.74 29.65 -9.02
C ASP A 161 4.95 28.14 -8.73
N ILE A 162 4.53 27.71 -7.52
CA ILE A 162 4.52 26.30 -7.14
C ILE A 162 3.39 25.60 -7.88
N ARG A 163 3.70 24.49 -8.55
CA ARG A 163 2.72 23.58 -9.12
C ARG A 163 2.61 22.33 -8.25
N LEU A 164 1.41 22.05 -7.72
CA LEU A 164 1.15 20.83 -6.96
C LEU A 164 0.64 19.73 -7.91
N VAL A 165 1.22 18.54 -7.80
CA VAL A 165 0.81 17.40 -8.62
C VAL A 165 0.66 16.15 -7.75
N PHE A 166 -0.52 15.55 -7.83
CA PHE A 166 -0.93 14.34 -7.12
C PHE A 166 -1.11 13.17 -8.09
N ASP A 167 -1.22 11.98 -7.55
CA ASP A 167 -1.57 10.75 -8.26
C ASP A 167 -3.00 10.80 -8.83
N ASN A 168 -4.01 10.49 -8.04
CA ASN A 168 -5.42 10.47 -8.46
C ASN A 168 -6.24 11.40 -7.56
N PRO A 169 -7.19 12.19 -8.10
CA PRO A 169 -7.96 13.14 -7.28
C PRO A 169 -8.81 12.47 -6.19
N LEU A 170 -9.06 11.17 -6.30
CA LEU A 170 -9.82 10.36 -5.35
C LEU A 170 -8.95 9.38 -4.54
N SER A 171 -7.61 9.55 -4.57
CA SER A 171 -6.66 8.69 -3.85
C SER A 171 -6.64 8.97 -2.35
N GLY A 172 -6.15 7.99 -1.60
CA GLY A 172 -5.86 8.15 -0.18
C GLY A 172 -4.80 9.20 0.10
N THR A 173 -3.88 9.46 -0.85
CA THR A 173 -2.88 10.54 -0.76
C THR A 173 -3.53 11.91 -0.77
N VAL A 174 -4.42 12.17 -1.73
CA VAL A 174 -5.17 13.44 -1.82
C VAL A 174 -6.05 13.64 -0.58
N ARG A 175 -6.79 12.62 -0.17
CA ARG A 175 -7.61 12.68 1.05
C ARG A 175 -6.76 13.03 2.28
N TYR A 176 -5.65 12.32 2.49
CA TYR A 176 -4.77 12.55 3.64
C TYR A 176 -4.18 13.97 3.64
N CYS A 177 -3.74 14.47 2.50
CA CYS A 177 -3.23 15.84 2.37
C CYS A 177 -4.30 16.87 2.73
N LYS A 178 -5.51 16.69 2.23
CA LYS A 178 -6.64 17.59 2.53
C LYS A 178 -7.01 17.54 4.00
N ASP A 179 -7.26 16.35 4.54
CA ASP A 179 -7.86 16.20 5.87
C ASP A 179 -6.83 16.42 6.99
N SER A 180 -5.62 15.84 6.84
CA SER A 180 -4.62 15.81 7.90
C SER A 180 -3.58 16.92 7.79
N ILE A 181 -3.13 17.27 6.57
CA ILE A 181 -2.07 18.28 6.41
C ILE A 181 -2.66 19.67 6.22
N ALA A 182 -3.62 19.83 5.30
CA ALA A 182 -4.27 21.12 5.03
C ALA A 182 -5.35 21.48 6.06
N GLY A 183 -5.65 20.60 7.02
CA GLY A 183 -6.63 20.85 8.09
C GLY A 183 -8.07 20.95 7.60
N GLY A 184 -8.44 20.18 6.59
CA GLY A 184 -9.78 20.17 5.97
C GLY A 184 -10.00 21.24 4.90
N ALA A 185 -9.00 22.09 4.62
CA ALA A 185 -9.09 23.06 3.54
C ALA A 185 -9.17 22.38 2.16
N ALA A 186 -9.86 22.99 1.22
CA ALA A 186 -9.82 22.55 -0.17
C ALA A 186 -8.42 22.73 -0.73
N LEU A 187 -7.98 21.79 -1.58
CA LEU A 187 -6.72 21.94 -2.29
C LEU A 187 -6.77 23.18 -3.20
N PRO A 188 -5.66 23.90 -3.35
CA PRO A 188 -5.62 25.14 -4.12
C PRO A 188 -5.77 24.90 -5.63
N SER A 189 -6.16 25.95 -6.37
CA SER A 189 -6.41 25.87 -7.82
C SER A 189 -5.19 25.53 -8.66
N ASN A 190 -3.97 25.65 -8.12
CA ASN A 190 -2.71 25.25 -8.76
C ASN A 190 -2.38 23.75 -8.51
N ALA A 191 -3.25 23.01 -7.82
CA ALA A 191 -3.16 21.57 -7.67
C ALA A 191 -3.78 20.88 -8.89
N SER A 192 -3.07 19.87 -9.40
CA SER A 192 -3.54 18.98 -10.45
C SER A 192 -3.29 17.52 -10.06
N ALA A 193 -4.06 16.62 -10.64
CA ALA A 193 -3.87 15.19 -10.44
C ALA A 193 -3.60 14.51 -11.79
N LEU A 194 -2.77 13.48 -11.74
CA LEU A 194 -2.50 12.56 -12.84
C LEU A 194 -3.31 11.27 -12.61
N LYS A 195 -2.81 10.12 -13.01
CA LYS A 195 -3.50 8.84 -12.78
C LYS A 195 -2.78 7.94 -11.79
N THR A 196 -1.44 8.01 -11.76
CA THR A 196 -0.60 7.11 -10.98
C THR A 196 0.56 7.86 -10.31
N ASN A 197 1.12 7.27 -9.27
CA ASN A 197 2.31 7.79 -8.62
C ASN A 197 3.52 7.82 -9.56
N GLU A 198 3.66 6.84 -10.46
CA GLU A 198 4.70 6.82 -11.47
C GLU A 198 4.59 8.02 -12.43
N GLU A 199 3.37 8.38 -12.86
CA GLU A 199 3.16 9.57 -13.69
C GLU A 199 3.56 10.85 -12.96
N VAL A 200 3.31 10.95 -11.64
CA VAL A 200 3.76 12.10 -10.82
C VAL A 200 5.27 12.20 -10.83
N ILE A 201 5.99 11.10 -10.56
CA ILE A 201 7.46 11.07 -10.56
C ILE A 201 8.00 11.50 -11.93
N ASN A 202 7.44 10.95 -13.01
CA ASN A 202 7.83 11.29 -14.38
C ASN A 202 7.52 12.75 -14.74
N TYR A 203 6.45 13.32 -14.20
CA TYR A 203 6.12 14.73 -14.41
C TYR A 203 7.10 15.65 -13.66
N VAL A 204 7.35 15.38 -12.38
CA VAL A 204 8.28 16.15 -11.54
C VAL A 204 9.70 16.15 -12.12
N SER A 205 10.15 15.02 -12.65
CA SER A 205 11.48 14.92 -13.27
C SER A 205 11.69 15.90 -14.45
N LYS A 206 10.61 16.35 -15.09
CA LYS A 206 10.63 17.25 -16.25
C LYS A 206 10.27 18.70 -15.93
N GLN A 207 9.70 18.98 -14.75
CA GLN A 207 9.14 20.28 -14.39
C GLN A 207 9.78 20.80 -13.10
N LYS A 208 10.61 21.85 -13.21
CA LYS A 208 11.44 22.36 -12.11
C LYS A 208 10.64 23.00 -10.97
N ASN A 209 9.48 23.57 -11.28
CA ASN A 209 8.64 24.30 -10.32
C ASN A 209 7.53 23.43 -9.69
N THR A 210 7.63 22.12 -9.84
CA THR A 210 6.61 21.18 -9.33
C THR A 210 7.00 20.61 -7.99
N LEU A 211 6.03 20.57 -7.05
CA LEU A 211 6.02 19.74 -5.87
C LEU A 211 5.08 18.57 -6.13
N GLY A 212 5.65 17.39 -6.29
CA GLY A 212 4.91 16.13 -6.45
C GLY A 212 4.60 15.52 -5.09
N ILE A 213 3.41 14.95 -4.95
CA ILE A 213 2.93 14.32 -3.74
C ILE A 213 2.55 12.87 -4.08
N ILE A 214 3.21 11.91 -3.43
CA ILE A 214 3.10 10.48 -3.72
C ILE A 214 2.98 9.64 -2.44
N SER A 215 2.62 8.38 -2.57
CA SER A 215 2.82 7.37 -1.52
C SER A 215 4.31 7.03 -1.40
N ALA A 216 4.84 7.01 -0.19
CA ALA A 216 6.24 6.64 0.05
C ALA A 216 6.55 5.21 -0.40
N ASN A 217 5.54 4.33 -0.49
CA ASN A 217 5.68 2.98 -1.00
C ASN A 217 6.30 2.90 -2.42
N TRP A 218 6.14 3.94 -3.24
CA TRP A 218 6.72 4.00 -4.59
C TRP A 218 8.22 4.28 -4.62
N ILE A 219 8.79 4.66 -3.47
CA ILE A 219 10.21 5.02 -3.32
C ILE A 219 10.88 4.34 -2.12
N SER A 220 10.21 3.40 -1.44
CA SER A 220 10.68 2.82 -0.18
C SER A 220 11.63 1.64 -0.36
N ASP A 221 11.42 0.77 -1.36
CA ASP A 221 12.31 -0.38 -1.63
C ASP A 221 13.54 0.08 -2.42
N THR A 222 14.58 0.49 -1.69
CA THR A 222 15.83 1.00 -2.31
C THR A 222 16.65 -0.10 -3.02
N ASP A 223 16.32 -1.37 -2.84
CA ASP A 223 16.96 -2.49 -3.54
C ASP A 223 16.31 -2.74 -4.91
N ASP A 224 15.09 -2.27 -5.15
CA ASP A 224 14.40 -2.38 -6.43
C ASP A 224 14.99 -1.41 -7.47
N LYS A 225 15.28 -1.93 -8.66
CA LYS A 225 15.86 -1.13 -9.76
C LYS A 225 14.90 -0.07 -10.32
N GLY A 226 13.59 -0.30 -10.23
CA GLY A 226 12.56 0.68 -10.62
C GLY A 226 12.55 1.85 -9.66
N VAL A 227 12.56 1.56 -8.35
CA VAL A 227 12.65 2.57 -7.29
C VAL A 227 13.94 3.36 -7.39
N GLN A 228 15.09 2.72 -7.64
CA GLN A 228 16.37 3.42 -7.86
C GLN A 228 16.29 4.40 -9.04
N ARG A 229 15.61 4.02 -10.14
CA ARG A 229 15.41 4.94 -11.28
C ARG A 229 14.54 6.13 -10.87
N PHE A 230 13.49 5.92 -10.07
CA PHE A 230 12.64 7.00 -9.57
C PHE A 230 13.43 7.94 -8.66
N LEU A 231 14.20 7.41 -7.70
CA LEU A 231 15.03 8.21 -6.80
C LEU A 231 16.14 8.99 -7.52
N ASN A 232 16.63 8.49 -8.67
CA ASN A 232 17.55 9.22 -9.52
C ASN A 232 16.87 10.31 -10.38
N ALA A 233 15.57 10.19 -10.62
CA ALA A 233 14.81 11.12 -11.46
C ALA A 233 14.26 12.32 -10.68
N VAL A 234 14.06 12.20 -9.37
CA VAL A 234 13.51 13.25 -8.51
C VAL A 234 14.34 13.38 -7.24
N GLN A 235 14.20 14.51 -6.56
CA GLN A 235 14.78 14.75 -5.24
C GLN A 235 13.68 14.61 -4.18
N LEU A 236 13.91 13.77 -3.19
CA LEU A 236 13.03 13.63 -2.04
C LEU A 236 13.12 14.87 -1.15
N VAL A 237 11.98 15.27 -0.63
CA VAL A 237 11.86 16.37 0.33
C VAL A 237 11.86 15.81 1.75
N ASP A 238 12.75 16.35 2.56
CA ASP A 238 12.78 16.10 4.00
C ASP A 238 11.84 17.07 4.74
N VAL A 239 11.27 16.61 5.84
CA VAL A 239 10.38 17.41 6.68
C VAL A 239 11.02 17.70 8.01
N ALA A 240 11.20 18.98 8.30
CA ALA A 240 11.72 19.50 9.57
C ALA A 240 10.57 19.96 10.47
N GLN A 241 10.75 19.94 11.78
CA GLN A 241 9.77 20.45 12.73
C GLN A 241 9.71 21.99 12.67
N GLU A 242 10.85 22.64 12.53
CA GLU A 242 10.97 24.10 12.43
C GLU A 242 12.08 24.52 11.46
N THR A 243 12.08 25.78 11.05
CA THR A 243 13.04 26.31 10.09
C THR A 243 14.47 26.22 10.66
N GLY A 244 15.38 25.62 9.88
CA GLY A 244 16.78 25.45 10.24
C GLY A 244 17.05 24.19 11.08
N ALA A 245 16.02 23.45 11.50
CA ALA A 245 16.18 22.15 12.12
C ALA A 245 16.50 21.06 11.08
N GLU A 246 17.01 19.92 11.55
CA GLU A 246 17.22 18.74 10.74
C GLU A 246 15.88 18.23 10.19
N GLY A 247 15.84 17.93 8.88
CA GLY A 247 14.70 17.34 8.22
C GLY A 247 14.85 15.83 8.08
N TYR A 248 13.73 15.13 8.06
CA TYR A 248 13.68 13.67 7.94
C TYR A 248 12.82 13.29 6.74
N GLY A 249 13.27 12.29 5.98
CA GLY A 249 12.51 11.68 4.88
C GLY A 249 11.52 10.62 5.38
N PRO A 250 10.63 10.12 4.51
CA PRO A 250 9.61 9.12 4.84
C PRO A 250 10.18 7.70 4.98
N TYR A 251 11.36 7.58 5.57
CA TYR A 251 12.03 6.28 5.74
C TYR A 251 11.52 5.54 6.97
N GLN A 252 11.50 4.22 6.88
CA GLN A 252 11.01 3.30 7.91
C GLN A 252 11.51 3.65 9.33
N ALA A 253 12.80 3.93 9.49
CA ALA A 253 13.39 4.26 10.79
C ALA A 253 12.83 5.57 11.37
N TYR A 254 12.59 6.58 10.53
CA TYR A 254 12.06 7.87 10.97
C TYR A 254 10.56 7.82 11.22
N LEU A 255 9.83 6.97 10.48
CA LEU A 255 8.43 6.66 10.76
C LEU A 255 8.26 5.93 12.10
N ALA A 256 9.15 4.98 12.41
CA ALA A 256 9.14 4.25 13.67
C ALA A 256 9.43 5.17 14.88
N LYS A 257 10.33 6.15 14.72
CA LYS A 257 10.66 7.14 15.74
C LYS A 257 9.67 8.29 15.84
N GLY A 258 8.72 8.40 14.90
CA GLY A 258 7.79 9.53 14.83
C GLY A 258 8.46 10.86 14.40
N TRP A 259 9.63 10.81 13.78
CA TRP A 259 10.35 12.01 13.32
C TRP A 259 9.77 12.53 12.00
N TYR A 260 9.28 11.63 11.13
CA TYR A 260 8.53 12.03 9.94
C TYR A 260 7.02 12.09 10.27
N PRO A 261 6.35 13.25 10.08
CA PRO A 261 5.01 13.47 10.64
C PRO A 261 3.85 12.91 9.81
N PHE A 262 4.03 12.60 8.53
CA PHE A 262 2.94 12.28 7.61
C PHE A 262 2.74 10.77 7.44
N LYS A 263 2.83 10.05 8.56
CA LYS A 263 2.56 8.60 8.64
C LYS A 263 1.08 8.30 8.57
N ARG A 264 0.72 7.25 7.83
CA ARG A 264 -0.65 6.72 7.72
C ARG A 264 -0.63 5.19 7.78
N THR A 265 -1.74 4.60 8.21
CA THR A 265 -1.86 3.13 8.32
C THR A 265 -2.57 2.58 7.11
N VAL A 266 -2.04 1.50 6.55
CA VAL A 266 -2.64 0.73 5.46
C VAL A 266 -3.44 -0.40 6.05
N TYR A 267 -4.70 -0.53 5.64
CA TYR A 267 -5.62 -1.56 6.09
C TYR A 267 -6.03 -2.47 4.94
N ILE A 268 -6.10 -3.76 5.18
CA ILE A 268 -6.94 -4.66 4.42
C ILE A 268 -8.31 -4.74 5.09
N ILE A 269 -9.36 -4.46 4.33
CA ILE A 269 -10.75 -4.47 4.80
C ILE A 269 -11.47 -5.62 4.12
N ASN A 270 -11.89 -6.58 4.93
CA ASN A 270 -12.58 -7.78 4.48
C ASN A 270 -14.06 -7.73 4.87
N ALA A 271 -14.94 -7.61 3.90
CA ALA A 271 -16.40 -7.63 4.04
C ALA A 271 -17.02 -9.00 3.67
N GLN A 272 -16.23 -10.06 3.52
CA GLN A 272 -16.77 -11.40 3.33
C GLN A 272 -17.57 -11.82 4.58
N ALA A 273 -18.84 -12.18 4.38
CA ALA A 273 -19.69 -12.68 5.46
C ALA A 273 -19.17 -14.00 6.09
N ARG A 274 -18.38 -14.76 5.33
CA ARG A 274 -17.72 -15.98 5.78
C ARG A 274 -16.30 -15.67 6.29
N ARG A 275 -16.05 -15.95 7.57
CA ARG A 275 -14.73 -15.77 8.20
C ARG A 275 -13.63 -16.72 7.71
N ASN A 276 -13.98 -17.72 6.88
CA ASN A 276 -13.07 -18.77 6.42
C ASN A 276 -12.79 -18.69 4.91
N GLY A 277 -13.03 -17.54 4.26
CA GLY A 277 -12.75 -17.32 2.85
C GLY A 277 -11.31 -16.83 2.59
N LEU A 278 -10.93 -16.76 1.31
CA LEU A 278 -9.59 -16.39 0.87
C LEU A 278 -9.21 -14.95 1.29
N GLY A 279 -10.20 -14.06 1.45
CA GLY A 279 -9.96 -12.70 1.98
C GLY A 279 -9.42 -12.71 3.42
N GLN A 280 -9.90 -13.64 4.26
CA GLN A 280 -9.35 -13.82 5.61
C GLN A 280 -7.94 -14.42 5.53
N GLY A 281 -7.70 -15.36 4.60
CA GLY A 281 -6.38 -15.94 4.38
C GLY A 281 -5.35 -14.88 3.98
N LEU A 282 -5.69 -14.03 3.01
CA LEU A 282 -4.83 -12.91 2.58
C LEU A 282 -4.58 -11.91 3.73
N ALA A 283 -5.63 -11.53 4.48
CA ALA A 283 -5.48 -10.63 5.62
C ALA A 283 -4.57 -11.21 6.70
N SER A 284 -4.72 -12.51 7.01
CA SER A 284 -3.87 -13.21 7.98
C SER A 284 -2.42 -13.33 7.51
N PHE A 285 -2.20 -13.55 6.20
CA PHE A 285 -0.86 -13.58 5.63
C PHE A 285 -0.18 -12.21 5.70
N LEU A 286 -0.87 -11.14 5.23
CA LEU A 286 -0.32 -9.78 5.21
C LEU A 286 -0.01 -9.25 6.62
N ALA A 287 -0.86 -9.55 7.60
CA ALA A 287 -0.63 -9.17 9.00
C ALA A 287 0.26 -10.16 9.76
N GLY A 288 0.51 -11.35 9.22
CA GLY A 288 1.35 -12.40 9.81
C GLY A 288 2.84 -12.17 9.60
N SER A 289 3.67 -13.09 10.13
CA SER A 289 5.13 -12.98 10.10
C SER A 289 5.70 -12.81 8.70
N ASP A 290 5.19 -13.54 7.72
CA ASP A 290 5.72 -13.51 6.35
C ASP A 290 5.37 -12.21 5.64
N GLY A 291 4.12 -11.77 5.72
CA GLY A 291 3.69 -10.47 5.20
C GLY A 291 4.43 -9.30 5.85
N GLN A 292 4.59 -9.32 7.18
CA GLN A 292 5.31 -8.26 7.89
C GLN A 292 6.82 -8.22 7.57
N ARG A 293 7.42 -9.37 7.21
CA ARG A 293 8.80 -9.41 6.70
C ARG A 293 8.92 -8.81 5.31
N ILE A 294 7.92 -9.03 4.43
CA ILE A 294 7.86 -8.38 3.11
C ILE A 294 7.73 -6.86 3.30
N VAL A 295 6.78 -6.41 4.12
CA VAL A 295 6.60 -4.99 4.46
C VAL A 295 7.90 -4.35 4.94
N MET A 296 8.62 -5.04 5.83
CA MET A 296 9.90 -4.55 6.35
C MET A 296 10.98 -4.49 5.26
N LYS A 297 11.07 -5.50 4.41
CA LYS A 297 12.05 -5.57 3.33
C LYS A 297 11.81 -4.50 2.27
N ASP A 298 10.56 -4.27 1.91
CA ASP A 298 10.16 -3.27 0.91
C ASP A 298 10.19 -1.83 1.47
N GLY A 299 10.74 -1.64 2.69
CA GLY A 299 11.04 -0.35 3.28
C GLY A 299 9.85 0.36 3.95
N LEU A 300 8.69 -0.28 4.05
CA LEU A 300 7.56 0.22 4.84
C LEU A 300 7.67 -0.21 6.30
N LEU A 301 7.03 0.54 7.20
CA LEU A 301 7.03 0.20 8.61
C LEU A 301 5.97 -0.88 8.88
N PRO A 302 6.35 -2.07 9.41
CA PRO A 302 5.39 -3.11 9.77
C PRO A 302 4.32 -2.61 10.73
N ALA A 303 3.06 -3.02 10.51
CA ALA A 303 1.95 -2.70 11.41
C ALA A 303 2.07 -3.47 12.74
N GLN A 304 2.72 -4.63 12.71
CA GLN A 304 2.97 -5.46 13.88
C GLN A 304 4.47 -5.73 14.01
N VAL A 305 5.06 -5.28 15.12
CA VAL A 305 6.45 -5.62 15.47
C VAL A 305 6.43 -7.00 16.10
N GLN A 306 6.98 -8.00 15.42
CA GLN A 306 7.16 -9.33 16.00
C GLN A 306 8.30 -9.29 17.02
N PRO A 307 8.09 -9.66 18.30
CA PRO A 307 9.16 -9.73 19.27
C PRO A 307 10.19 -10.78 18.83
N ARG A 308 11.43 -10.36 18.61
CA ARG A 308 12.53 -11.28 18.34
C ARG A 308 12.96 -11.94 19.66
N ILE A 309 12.53 -13.17 19.89
CA ILE A 309 12.99 -13.95 21.05
C ILE A 309 14.41 -14.41 20.76
N VAL A 310 15.40 -13.76 21.34
CA VAL A 310 16.79 -14.19 21.32
C VAL A 310 17.02 -15.05 22.56
N LYS A 311 17.24 -16.37 22.39
CA LYS A 311 17.74 -17.23 23.47
C LYS A 311 19.21 -16.84 23.72
N VAL A 312 19.48 -16.17 24.83
CA VAL A 312 20.85 -15.96 25.31
C VAL A 312 21.25 -17.22 26.05
N THR A 313 22.09 -18.05 25.44
CA THR A 313 22.78 -19.14 26.15
C THR A 313 23.91 -18.49 26.96
N LYS A 314 23.83 -18.52 28.27
CA LYS A 314 24.96 -18.19 29.13
C LYS A 314 25.98 -19.32 28.97
N GLU A 315 27.18 -19.02 28.48
CA GLU A 315 28.36 -19.88 28.60
C GLU A 315 28.84 -19.94 30.06
#